data_f899e83010cb3654c7b2178c94d710c4
#
_entry.id   f899e83010cb3654c7b2178c94d710c4
#
_cell.length_a   1.000
_cell.length_b   1.000
_cell.length_c   1.000
_cell.angle_alpha   90.00
_cell.angle_beta   90.00
_cell.angle_gamma   90.00
#
_symmetry.space_group_name_H-M   'P 1'
#
loop_
_entity.id
_entity.type
_entity.pdbx_description
1 polymer ?
#
loop_
_entity_poly.entity_id
_entity_poly.type
_entity_poly.pdbx_seq_one_letter_code
_entity_poly.pdbx_strand_id
1 'polypeptide(L)'
;MENSTIINDSLNFLKGSTFSQIVGIIAFISSIYFYKKSKKNRHPTYIIRTINLIKEKIQKIETVEIRYSGEVVNNLSISKIAFWNDGKETINSTDIAQIRPIKVKINDEFQILDAKILFQKNEANDFKIQISNNHKFIDVTFDYIDFEDGFVIQVYHTGNSSDDIHIEGQIKSVKSIIRKDVSKSLSPFSISRLLNKKNMISKNRMKSIIGWTTLILGVFFICFYPTLYYFKIQISEPVDPNIFSFSLLFTFWLMGIIYIWMGYQFVRKNIPKGFNIFNEEM
;
A
#
# COMPACT_ATOMS: atom_id res chain seq x y z
N MET A 1 29.00 -43.30 -26.40
CA MET A 1 28.62 -42.34 -27.46
C MET A 1 27.52 -41.37 -27.07
N GLU A 2 26.51 -41.77 -26.26
CA GLU A 2 25.40 -40.88 -25.85
C GLU A 2 25.81 -39.67 -25.01
N ASN A 3 26.77 -39.83 -24.10
CA ASN A 3 27.22 -38.71 -23.22
C ASN A 3 27.94 -37.59 -23.99
N SER A 4 28.60 -37.88 -25.10
CA SER A 4 29.30 -36.86 -25.89
C SER A 4 28.33 -36.01 -26.74
N THR A 5 27.20 -36.56 -27.17
CA THR A 5 26.15 -35.82 -27.88
C THR A 5 25.42 -34.83 -26.94
N ILE A 6 25.06 -35.29 -25.75
CA ILE A 6 24.39 -34.44 -24.74
C ILE A 6 25.27 -33.25 -24.35
N ILE A 7 26.58 -33.46 -24.15
CA ILE A 7 27.54 -32.41 -23.84
C ILE A 7 27.68 -31.41 -24.98
N ASN A 8 27.76 -31.91 -26.22
CA ASN A 8 27.87 -31.03 -27.40
C ASN A 8 26.60 -30.22 -27.66
N ASP A 9 25.43 -30.78 -27.45
CA ASP A 9 24.14 -30.08 -27.59
C ASP A 9 23.97 -29.03 -26.52
N SER A 10 24.37 -29.29 -25.27
CA SER A 10 24.40 -28.34 -24.19
C SER A 10 25.36 -27.17 -24.46
N LEU A 11 26.56 -27.46 -25.01
CA LEU A 11 27.55 -26.45 -25.38
C LEU A 11 27.07 -25.60 -26.58
N ASN A 12 26.39 -26.19 -27.55
CA ASN A 12 25.79 -25.48 -28.67
C ASN A 12 24.64 -24.56 -28.23
N PHE A 13 23.83 -25.03 -27.29
CA PHE A 13 22.80 -24.18 -26.66
C PHE A 13 23.39 -22.97 -25.92
N LEU A 14 24.46 -23.17 -25.14
CA LEU A 14 25.17 -22.10 -24.44
C LEU A 14 25.85 -21.11 -25.39
N LYS A 15 26.29 -21.55 -26.56
CA LYS A 15 26.85 -20.70 -27.63
C LYS A 15 25.77 -20.03 -28.48
N GLY A 16 24.52 -20.47 -28.41
CA GLY A 16 23.43 -19.95 -29.21
C GLY A 16 23.06 -18.49 -28.89
N SER A 17 22.69 -17.74 -29.91
CA SER A 17 22.24 -16.34 -29.76
C SER A 17 21.05 -16.21 -28.84
N THR A 18 20.18 -17.21 -28.75
CA THR A 18 19.01 -17.27 -27.87
C THR A 18 19.37 -17.31 -26.39
N PHE A 19 20.40 -18.06 -26.00
CA PHE A 19 20.90 -18.10 -24.62
C PHE A 19 21.42 -16.74 -24.19
N SER A 20 22.23 -16.09 -25.02
CA SER A 20 22.77 -14.74 -24.76
C SER A 20 21.65 -13.71 -24.60
N GLN A 21 20.58 -13.79 -25.40
CA GLN A 21 19.42 -12.90 -25.28
C GLN A 21 18.68 -13.12 -23.96
N ILE A 22 18.46 -14.38 -23.55
CA ILE A 22 17.80 -14.71 -22.27
C ILE A 22 18.61 -14.16 -21.09
N VAL A 23 19.94 -14.41 -21.09
CA VAL A 23 20.84 -13.88 -20.04
C VAL A 23 20.80 -12.36 -20.02
N GLY A 24 20.80 -11.69 -21.17
CA GLY A 24 20.66 -10.23 -21.26
C GLY A 24 19.37 -9.71 -20.64
N ILE A 25 18.24 -10.36 -20.92
CA ILE A 25 16.95 -10.00 -20.34
C ILE A 25 16.94 -10.19 -18.81
N ILE A 26 17.46 -11.33 -18.33
CA ILE A 26 17.56 -11.61 -16.88
C ILE A 26 18.47 -10.58 -16.20
N ALA A 27 19.62 -10.25 -16.79
CA ALA A 27 20.52 -9.27 -16.26
C ALA A 27 19.89 -7.87 -16.20
N PHE A 28 19.14 -7.47 -17.23
CA PHE A 28 18.42 -6.21 -17.28
C PHE A 28 17.32 -6.13 -16.19
N ILE A 29 16.49 -7.18 -16.06
CA ILE A 29 15.46 -7.24 -15.02
C ILE A 29 16.09 -7.21 -13.62
N SER A 30 17.18 -7.96 -13.42
CA SER A 30 17.92 -7.98 -12.17
C SER A 30 18.51 -6.60 -11.83
N SER A 31 19.05 -5.88 -12.81
CA SER A 31 19.59 -4.53 -12.59
C SER A 31 18.50 -3.55 -12.13
N ILE A 32 17.32 -3.59 -12.75
CA ILE A 32 16.17 -2.78 -12.31
C ILE A 32 15.71 -3.17 -10.89
N TYR A 33 15.68 -4.46 -10.58
CA TYR A 33 15.33 -4.96 -9.26
C TYR A 33 16.31 -4.46 -8.19
N PHE A 34 17.62 -4.64 -8.43
CA PHE A 34 18.67 -4.19 -7.51
C PHE A 34 18.70 -2.67 -7.37
N TYR A 35 18.50 -1.92 -8.46
CA TYR A 35 18.36 -0.46 -8.40
C TYR A 35 17.20 -0.03 -7.48
N LYS A 36 16.01 -0.61 -7.66
CA LYS A 36 14.86 -0.31 -6.79
C LYS A 36 15.08 -0.76 -5.35
N LYS A 37 15.75 -1.88 -5.13
CA LYS A 37 16.07 -2.40 -3.79
C LYS A 37 17.11 -1.56 -3.08
N SER A 38 18.10 -1.07 -3.80
CA SER A 38 19.23 -0.25 -3.30
C SER A 38 18.82 1.17 -2.99
N LYS A 39 17.79 1.70 -3.66
CA LYS A 39 17.35 3.08 -3.44
C LYS A 39 16.82 3.27 -2.03
N LYS A 40 17.62 4.00 -1.21
CA LYS A 40 17.20 4.48 0.11
C LYS A 40 16.49 5.82 -0.07
N ASN A 41 15.31 5.95 0.48
CA ASN A 41 14.56 7.20 0.50
C ASN A 41 13.64 7.21 1.72
N ARG A 42 13.38 8.40 2.21
CA ARG A 42 12.37 8.70 3.24
C ARG A 42 11.00 8.81 2.56
N HIS A 43 10.01 8.18 3.13
CA HIS A 43 8.69 8.15 2.52
C HIS A 43 7.59 8.25 3.60
N PRO A 44 7.47 9.43 4.24
CA PRO A 44 6.48 9.64 5.28
C PRO A 44 5.07 9.50 4.69
N THR A 45 4.29 8.64 5.29
CA THR A 45 2.98 8.24 4.77
C THR A 45 1.97 8.25 5.89
N TYR A 46 0.74 8.69 5.60
CA TYR A 46 -0.35 8.61 6.56
C TYR A 46 -1.68 8.21 5.93
N ILE A 47 -2.59 7.75 6.77
CA ILE A 47 -3.94 7.39 6.42
C ILE A 47 -4.89 7.87 7.52
N ILE A 48 -6.08 8.33 7.14
CA ILE A 48 -7.09 8.81 8.08
C ILE A 48 -8.38 8.03 7.87
N ARG A 49 -9.02 7.68 8.97
CA ARG A 49 -10.36 7.11 9.00
C ARG A 49 -11.18 7.88 10.02
N THR A 50 -12.29 8.47 9.59
CA THR A 50 -13.19 9.26 10.44
C THR A 50 -14.55 8.60 10.53
N ILE A 51 -15.13 8.61 11.73
CA ILE A 51 -16.53 8.28 11.99
C ILE A 51 -17.15 9.50 12.67
N ASN A 52 -18.24 9.98 12.10
CA ASN A 52 -19.04 11.03 12.72
C ASN A 52 -20.09 10.38 13.62
N LEU A 53 -20.01 10.63 14.92
CA LEU A 53 -20.86 10.00 15.92
C LEU A 53 -22.29 10.56 15.90
N ILE A 54 -22.44 11.81 15.49
CA ILE A 54 -23.71 12.55 15.57
C ILE A 54 -24.53 12.36 14.32
N LYS A 55 -23.92 12.47 13.15
CA LYS A 55 -24.58 12.44 11.85
C LYS A 55 -25.33 11.14 11.58
N GLU A 56 -24.87 10.03 12.14
CA GLU A 56 -25.49 8.72 11.92
C GLU A 56 -26.68 8.44 12.83
N LYS A 57 -26.79 9.10 13.99
CA LYS A 57 -27.80 8.74 15.01
C LYS A 57 -28.78 9.84 15.41
N ILE A 58 -28.45 11.12 15.22
CA ILE A 58 -29.15 12.22 15.90
C ILE A 58 -29.84 13.22 14.94
N GLN A 59 -29.65 13.12 13.62
CA GLN A 59 -30.30 14.03 12.65
C GLN A 59 -31.84 14.08 12.70
N LYS A 60 -32.48 13.31 13.59
CA LYS A 60 -33.95 13.22 13.73
C LYS A 60 -34.49 13.77 15.04
N ILE A 61 -33.66 14.30 15.94
CA ILE A 61 -34.13 14.73 17.27
C ILE A 61 -33.66 16.19 17.48
N GLU A 62 -34.61 17.10 17.29
CA GLU A 62 -34.38 18.57 17.40
C GLU A 62 -34.00 19.05 18.83
N THR A 63 -34.14 18.18 19.85
CA THR A 63 -33.97 18.54 21.27
C THR A 63 -32.70 17.97 21.92
N VAL A 64 -31.74 17.45 21.16
CA VAL A 64 -30.51 16.88 21.73
C VAL A 64 -29.37 17.86 21.69
N GLU A 65 -28.94 18.31 22.85
CA GLU A 65 -27.73 19.10 23.06
C GLU A 65 -26.55 18.15 23.35
N ILE A 66 -25.43 18.30 22.63
CA ILE A 66 -24.25 17.48 22.82
C ILE A 66 -23.22 18.29 23.59
N ARG A 67 -22.71 17.73 24.68
CA ARG A 67 -21.67 18.34 25.48
C ARG A 67 -20.42 17.47 25.51
N TYR A 68 -19.28 18.06 25.23
CA TYR A 68 -17.97 17.45 25.42
C TYR A 68 -17.27 18.21 26.57
N SER A 69 -16.88 17.51 27.62
CA SER A 69 -16.28 18.10 28.83
C SER A 69 -17.05 19.30 29.40
N GLY A 70 -18.38 19.33 29.27
CA GLY A 70 -19.26 20.39 29.75
C GLY A 70 -19.56 21.50 28.72
N GLU A 71 -18.83 21.60 27.63
CA GLU A 71 -19.07 22.58 26.57
C GLU A 71 -19.98 22.03 25.49
N VAL A 72 -20.88 22.88 24.98
CA VAL A 72 -21.80 22.50 23.88
C VAL A 72 -21.00 22.42 22.57
N VAL A 73 -21.10 21.28 21.89
CA VAL A 73 -20.47 21.07 20.59
C VAL A 73 -21.52 20.77 19.54
N ASN A 74 -21.40 21.38 18.35
CA ASN A 74 -22.35 21.21 17.25
C ASN A 74 -22.17 19.87 16.54
N ASN A 75 -20.98 19.24 16.65
CA ASN A 75 -20.65 17.99 16.01
C ASN A 75 -19.54 17.27 16.80
N LEU A 76 -19.55 15.94 16.75
CA LEU A 76 -18.50 15.12 17.34
C LEU A 76 -18.11 14.00 16.36
N SER A 77 -16.86 14.03 15.94
CA SER A 77 -16.24 13.01 15.09
C SER A 77 -15.01 12.44 15.77
N ILE A 78 -14.75 11.19 15.48
CA ILE A 78 -13.53 10.50 15.88
C ILE A 78 -12.74 10.18 14.62
N SER A 79 -11.49 10.64 14.57
CA SER A 79 -10.52 10.29 13.52
C SER A 79 -9.41 9.42 14.07
N LYS A 80 -9.19 8.24 13.50
CA LYS A 80 -7.95 7.47 13.69
C LYS A 80 -6.99 7.86 12.58
N ILE A 81 -5.79 8.28 12.94
CA ILE A 81 -4.72 8.68 12.03
C ILE A 81 -3.54 7.76 12.27
N ALA A 82 -3.15 7.00 11.25
CA ALA A 82 -1.92 6.22 11.26
C ALA A 82 -0.86 6.95 10.42
N PHE A 83 0.32 7.13 10.99
CA PHE A 83 1.48 7.74 10.33
C PHE A 83 2.67 6.81 10.45
N TRP A 84 3.42 6.60 9.36
CA TRP A 84 4.59 5.74 9.33
C TRP A 84 5.59 6.15 8.24
N ASN A 85 6.81 5.64 8.35
CA ASN A 85 7.80 5.74 7.30
C ASN A 85 7.73 4.51 6.38
N ASP A 86 7.23 4.68 5.14
CA ASP A 86 7.18 3.63 4.10
C ASP A 86 8.51 3.56 3.30
N GLY A 87 9.49 4.39 3.66
CA GLY A 87 10.82 4.46 3.06
C GLY A 87 11.86 3.71 3.87
N LYS A 88 12.95 3.33 3.22
CA LYS A 88 14.04 2.54 3.83
C LYS A 88 15.08 3.37 4.60
N GLU A 89 14.99 4.69 4.52
CA GLU A 89 15.86 5.61 5.22
C GLU A 89 15.14 6.15 6.46
N THR A 90 15.81 6.10 7.61
CA THR A 90 15.31 6.63 8.87
C THR A 90 15.00 8.12 8.76
N ILE A 91 13.89 8.53 9.34
CA ILE A 91 13.53 9.93 9.51
C ILE A 91 13.88 10.33 10.96
N ASN A 92 14.88 11.18 11.15
CA ASN A 92 15.25 11.67 12.48
C ASN A 92 14.52 12.97 12.79
N SER A 93 14.38 13.30 14.06
CA SER A 93 13.83 14.59 14.52
C SER A 93 14.57 15.78 13.92
N THR A 94 15.89 15.67 13.72
CA THR A 94 16.74 16.69 13.11
C THR A 94 16.49 16.90 11.61
N ASP A 95 15.78 15.97 10.97
CA ASP A 95 15.36 16.09 9.57
C ASP A 95 14.09 16.92 9.39
N ILE A 96 13.40 17.24 10.48
CA ILE A 96 12.21 18.08 10.45
C ILE A 96 12.62 19.55 10.34
N ALA A 97 11.97 20.28 9.43
CA ALA A 97 12.20 21.71 9.30
C ALA A 97 11.60 22.45 10.50
N GLN A 98 12.41 23.20 11.23
CA GLN A 98 11.96 23.94 12.44
C GLN A 98 10.80 24.90 12.17
N ILE A 99 10.77 25.54 11.00
CA ILE A 99 9.71 26.49 10.60
C ILE A 99 8.41 25.75 10.23
N ARG A 100 8.49 24.47 9.85
CA ARG A 100 7.34 23.63 9.48
C ARG A 100 7.40 22.27 10.17
N PRO A 101 7.21 22.23 11.49
CA PRO A 101 7.17 20.99 12.24
C PRO A 101 6.00 20.10 11.76
N ILE A 102 6.05 18.82 12.10
CA ILE A 102 4.97 17.90 11.78
C ILE A 102 3.79 18.19 12.70
N LYS A 103 2.63 18.44 12.09
CA LYS A 103 1.39 18.77 12.77
C LYS A 103 0.21 18.01 12.16
N VAL A 104 -0.72 17.63 13.00
CA VAL A 104 -2.06 17.23 12.57
C VAL A 104 -2.93 18.46 12.64
N LYS A 105 -3.37 18.97 11.52
CA LYS A 105 -4.15 20.20 11.39
C LYS A 105 -5.58 19.91 11.02
N ILE A 106 -6.52 20.65 11.59
CA ILE A 106 -7.93 20.66 11.22
C ILE A 106 -8.25 21.94 10.44
N ASN A 107 -9.25 21.90 9.57
CA ASN A 107 -9.73 23.08 8.84
C ASN A 107 -10.20 24.17 9.83
N ASP A 108 -10.04 25.44 9.44
CA ASP A 108 -10.23 26.59 10.35
C ASP A 108 -11.65 26.71 10.91
N GLU A 109 -12.66 26.12 10.26
CA GLU A 109 -14.06 26.08 10.72
C GLU A 109 -14.28 25.14 11.91
N PHE A 110 -13.36 24.20 12.15
CA PHE A 110 -13.50 23.14 13.13
C PHE A 110 -12.45 23.22 14.24
N GLN A 111 -12.65 22.42 15.30
CA GLN A 111 -11.76 22.38 16.45
C GLN A 111 -11.41 20.94 16.81
N ILE A 112 -10.19 20.77 17.35
CA ILE A 112 -9.73 19.55 17.99
C ILE A 112 -10.15 19.63 19.44
N LEU A 113 -10.89 18.62 19.90
CA LEU A 113 -11.40 18.56 21.26
C LEU A 113 -10.42 17.81 22.18
N ASP A 114 -9.92 16.67 21.69
CA ASP A 114 -8.97 15.83 22.44
C ASP A 114 -8.16 14.96 21.49
N ALA A 115 -7.02 14.46 21.94
CA ALA A 115 -6.19 13.55 21.17
C ALA A 115 -5.39 12.61 22.09
N LYS A 116 -5.26 11.35 21.65
CA LYS A 116 -4.45 10.36 22.36
C LYS A 116 -3.70 9.43 21.41
N ILE A 117 -2.52 9.01 21.81
CA ILE A 117 -1.77 7.96 21.11
C ILE A 117 -2.43 6.61 21.48
N LEU A 118 -2.90 5.88 20.47
CA LEU A 118 -3.45 4.54 20.64
C LEU A 118 -2.38 3.47 20.53
N PHE A 119 -1.37 3.72 19.70
CA PHE A 119 -0.36 2.74 19.37
C PHE A 119 0.90 3.44 18.88
N GLN A 120 2.04 2.93 19.27
CA GLN A 120 3.34 3.19 18.68
C GLN A 120 4.03 1.84 18.43
N LYS A 121 4.58 1.65 17.25
CA LYS A 121 5.16 0.35 16.88
C LYS A 121 6.44 0.06 17.65
N ASN A 122 7.22 1.10 17.94
CA ASN A 122 8.44 1.04 18.71
C ASN A 122 8.44 2.16 19.75
N GLU A 123 8.56 1.82 21.03
CA GLU A 123 8.57 2.80 22.12
C GLU A 123 9.80 3.71 22.07
N ALA A 124 10.93 3.24 21.54
CA ALA A 124 12.14 4.03 21.37
C ALA A 124 11.98 5.20 20.39
N ASN A 125 10.92 5.23 19.58
CA ASN A 125 10.61 6.38 18.74
C ASN A 125 10.20 7.63 19.56
N ASP A 126 9.79 7.48 20.83
CA ASP A 126 9.38 8.52 21.77
C ASP A 126 8.35 9.51 21.18
N PHE A 127 7.28 8.97 20.59
CA PHE A 127 6.22 9.81 20.06
C PHE A 127 5.47 10.56 21.15
N LYS A 128 5.36 11.88 20.98
CA LYS A 128 4.59 12.77 21.84
C LYS A 128 3.66 13.63 21.01
N ILE A 129 2.50 13.94 21.56
CA ILE A 129 1.52 14.82 20.95
C ILE A 129 1.13 15.92 21.93
N GLN A 130 0.93 17.13 21.41
CA GLN A 130 0.46 18.27 22.18
C GLN A 130 -0.58 19.06 21.38
N ILE A 131 -1.76 19.24 21.95
CA ILE A 131 -2.81 20.05 21.33
C ILE A 131 -2.44 21.52 21.51
N SER A 132 -2.58 22.30 20.44
CA SER A 132 -2.35 23.74 20.48
C SER A 132 -3.42 24.48 21.28
N ASN A 133 -3.05 25.62 21.90
CA ASN A 133 -3.97 26.43 22.70
C ASN A 133 -5.20 26.91 21.93
N ASN A 134 -5.11 27.05 20.61
CA ASN A 134 -6.22 27.45 19.74
C ASN A 134 -7.05 26.26 19.23
N HIS A 135 -6.73 25.04 19.63
CA HIS A 135 -7.42 23.81 19.22
C HIS A 135 -7.46 23.57 17.70
N LYS A 136 -6.52 24.14 16.93
CA LYS A 136 -6.46 24.02 15.47
C LYS A 136 -5.48 22.98 14.95
N PHE A 137 -4.51 22.60 15.77
CA PHE A 137 -3.54 21.59 15.40
C PHE A 137 -2.99 20.83 16.61
N ILE A 138 -2.41 19.68 16.32
CA ILE A 138 -1.66 18.86 17.28
C ILE A 138 -0.21 18.85 16.80
N ASP A 139 0.72 19.29 17.62
CA ASP A 139 2.14 19.12 17.40
C ASP A 139 2.52 17.67 17.64
N VAL A 140 3.30 17.10 16.72
CA VAL A 140 3.81 15.73 16.82
C VAL A 140 5.32 15.77 16.86
N THR A 141 5.89 15.23 17.95
CA THR A 141 7.34 15.10 18.12
C THR A 141 7.74 13.65 18.29
N PHE A 142 8.95 13.32 17.90
CA PHE A 142 9.54 11.98 18.01
C PHE A 142 11.05 12.09 17.95
N ASP A 143 11.78 11.04 18.30
CA ASP A 143 13.23 10.97 18.14
C ASP A 143 13.59 10.54 16.71
N TYR A 144 13.13 9.37 16.29
CA TYR A 144 13.33 8.86 14.93
C TYR A 144 12.19 7.96 14.48
N ILE A 145 12.11 7.67 13.18
CA ILE A 145 11.13 6.75 12.60
C ILE A 145 11.83 5.89 11.54
N ASP A 146 12.02 4.61 11.85
CA ASP A 146 12.60 3.64 10.93
C ASP A 146 11.59 3.12 9.89
N PHE A 147 12.06 2.27 8.99
CA PHE A 147 11.22 1.63 7.99
C PHE A 147 10.04 0.87 8.62
N GLU A 148 8.83 1.19 8.19
CA GLU A 148 7.57 0.67 8.72
C GLU A 148 7.28 1.03 10.19
N ASP A 149 8.11 1.83 10.86
CA ASP A 149 7.80 2.36 12.18
C ASP A 149 6.86 3.57 12.09
N GLY A 150 6.16 3.83 13.18
CA GLY A 150 5.21 4.93 13.26
C GLY A 150 4.21 4.76 14.40
N PHE A 151 3.14 5.53 14.35
CA PHE A 151 2.13 5.61 15.40
C PHE A 151 0.71 5.66 14.87
N VAL A 152 -0.25 5.40 15.75
CA VAL A 152 -1.68 5.64 15.53
C VAL A 152 -2.18 6.55 16.63
N ILE A 153 -2.79 7.67 16.25
CA ILE A 153 -3.50 8.56 17.16
C ILE A 153 -5.00 8.54 16.91
N GLN A 154 -5.74 8.79 17.95
CA GLN A 154 -7.17 9.05 17.89
C GLN A 154 -7.39 10.52 18.24
N VAL A 155 -8.14 11.21 17.40
CA VAL A 155 -8.45 12.63 17.53
C VAL A 155 -9.96 12.79 17.59
N TYR A 156 -10.44 13.48 18.63
CA TYR A 156 -11.82 13.92 18.77
C TYR A 156 -11.92 15.34 18.24
N HIS A 157 -12.87 15.62 17.35
CA HIS A 157 -12.96 16.91 16.69
C HIS A 157 -14.39 17.21 16.20
N THR A 158 -14.64 18.49 15.87
CA THR A 158 -15.95 18.94 15.41
C THR A 158 -16.14 18.84 13.88
N GLY A 159 -15.13 18.40 13.11
CA GLY A 159 -15.21 18.23 11.66
C GLY A 159 -16.14 17.07 11.27
N ASN A 160 -16.54 17.02 9.99
CA ASN A 160 -17.53 16.09 9.47
C ASN A 160 -16.93 14.82 8.84
N SER A 161 -15.69 14.93 8.35
CA SER A 161 -15.07 13.88 7.52
C SER A 161 -13.57 13.80 7.68
N SER A 162 -12.96 12.79 7.04
CA SER A 162 -11.50 12.65 6.97
C SER A 162 -10.82 13.73 6.12
N ASP A 163 -11.57 14.53 5.35
CA ASP A 163 -11.00 15.58 4.53
C ASP A 163 -10.83 16.89 5.30
N ASP A 164 -11.47 17.00 6.47
CA ASP A 164 -11.36 18.16 7.36
C ASP A 164 -10.09 18.15 8.21
N ILE A 165 -9.38 17.03 8.26
CA ILE A 165 -8.15 16.84 9.04
C ILE A 165 -7.04 16.27 8.16
N HIS A 166 -5.81 16.76 8.31
CA HIS A 166 -4.65 16.34 7.52
C HIS A 166 -3.36 16.47 8.30
N ILE A 167 -2.29 15.83 7.83
CA ILE A 167 -0.95 16.01 8.37
C ILE A 167 -0.18 16.96 7.47
N GLU A 168 0.40 17.99 8.06
CA GLU A 168 1.32 18.90 7.39
C GLU A 168 2.69 18.91 8.09
N GLY A 169 3.70 19.41 7.41
CA GLY A 169 5.06 19.50 7.89
C GLY A 169 6.06 19.33 6.74
N GLN A 170 7.31 19.67 7.01
CA GLN A 170 8.38 19.54 6.01
C GLN A 170 9.52 18.70 6.57
N ILE A 171 9.81 17.59 5.87
CA ILE A 171 10.95 16.72 6.13
C ILE A 171 12.01 17.02 5.08
N LYS A 172 13.26 17.18 5.46
CA LYS A 172 14.40 17.41 4.56
C LYS A 172 14.52 16.27 3.55
N SER A 173 14.80 16.60 2.30
CA SER A 173 14.89 15.66 1.18
C SER A 173 13.61 14.90 0.82
N VAL A 174 12.46 15.31 1.38
CA VAL A 174 11.14 14.75 1.06
C VAL A 174 10.29 15.83 0.41
N LYS A 175 9.63 15.49 -0.71
CA LYS A 175 8.77 16.43 -1.44
C LYS A 175 7.51 16.78 -0.65
N SER A 176 6.86 15.79 -0.09
CA SER A 176 5.62 15.94 0.69
C SER A 176 5.34 14.70 1.52
N ILE A 177 4.59 14.86 2.62
CA ILE A 177 3.99 13.76 3.36
C ILE A 177 2.83 13.20 2.51
N ILE A 178 2.77 11.88 2.34
CA ILE A 178 1.84 11.24 1.41
C ILE A 178 0.61 10.75 2.15
N ARG A 179 -0.55 11.25 1.77
CA ARG A 179 -1.83 10.70 2.22
C ARG A 179 -2.19 9.48 1.36
N LYS A 180 -2.39 8.34 2.00
CA LYS A 180 -3.00 7.16 1.37
C LYS A 180 -4.49 7.15 1.65
N ASP A 181 -5.31 7.09 0.61
CA ASP A 181 -6.76 6.97 0.78
C ASP A 181 -7.14 5.51 1.05
N VAL A 182 -7.98 5.28 2.04
CA VAL A 182 -8.55 3.95 2.36
C VAL A 182 -9.33 3.39 1.17
N SER A 183 -9.93 4.24 0.35
CA SER A 183 -10.79 3.87 -0.78
C SER A 183 -10.12 3.83 -2.13
N LYS A 184 -9.02 4.57 -2.32
CA LYS A 184 -8.29 4.68 -3.59
C LYS A 184 -7.12 3.68 -3.70
N SER A 185 -7.30 2.45 -3.24
CA SER A 185 -6.50 1.38 -3.80
C SER A 185 -6.91 1.25 -5.27
N LEU A 186 -6.05 1.74 -6.15
CA LEU A 186 -6.20 1.70 -7.59
C LEU A 186 -6.57 0.29 -8.06
N SER A 187 -7.86 0.05 -8.21
CA SER A 187 -8.36 -0.94 -9.13
C SER A 187 -8.53 -0.19 -10.45
N PRO A 188 -7.78 -0.50 -11.52
CA PRO A 188 -8.05 0.07 -12.84
C PRO A 188 -9.44 -0.32 -13.36
N PHE A 189 -10.06 -1.30 -12.73
CA PHE A 189 -11.46 -1.65 -12.92
C PHE A 189 -12.26 -1.30 -11.67
N SER A 190 -13.23 -0.40 -11.82
CA SER A 190 -14.17 0.03 -10.76
C SER A 190 -15.11 -1.10 -10.30
N ILE A 191 -14.57 -2.25 -9.92
CA ILE A 191 -15.31 -3.34 -9.26
C ILE A 191 -15.91 -2.84 -7.92
N SER A 192 -15.36 -1.75 -7.37
CA SER A 192 -15.89 -1.14 -6.15
C SER A 192 -17.31 -0.59 -6.28
N ARG A 193 -17.81 -0.34 -7.51
CA ARG A 193 -19.22 0.06 -7.74
C ARG A 193 -20.20 -1.12 -7.62
N LEU A 194 -19.73 -2.35 -7.83
CA LEU A 194 -20.57 -3.56 -7.76
C LEU A 194 -20.67 -4.15 -6.35
N LEU A 195 -19.78 -3.73 -5.43
CA LEU A 195 -19.73 -4.26 -4.08
C LEU A 195 -20.43 -3.30 -3.13
N ASN A 196 -21.64 -3.62 -2.80
CA ASN A 196 -22.53 -2.89 -1.90
C ASN A 196 -21.87 -2.56 -0.54
N LYS A 197 -22.12 -1.35 -0.04
CA LYS A 197 -21.51 -0.64 1.09
C LYS A 197 -21.56 -1.35 2.46
N LYS A 198 -22.18 -2.52 2.57
CA LYS A 198 -22.66 -3.09 3.84
C LYS A 198 -21.69 -3.99 4.63
N ASN A 199 -20.54 -4.43 4.06
CA ASN A 199 -19.62 -5.32 4.78
C ASN A 199 -18.14 -5.03 4.50
N MET A 200 -17.52 -4.15 5.28
CA MET A 200 -16.10 -3.81 5.14
C MET A 200 -15.14 -4.99 5.40
N ILE A 201 -15.49 -5.92 6.29
CA ILE A 201 -14.70 -7.13 6.59
C ILE A 201 -14.71 -8.09 5.38
N SER A 202 -15.86 -8.23 4.72
CA SER A 202 -16.02 -8.98 3.49
C SER A 202 -15.17 -8.41 2.33
N LYS A 203 -15.05 -7.08 2.25
CA LYS A 203 -14.34 -6.39 1.17
C LYS A 203 -12.83 -6.63 1.19
N ASN A 204 -12.21 -6.65 2.37
CA ASN A 204 -10.77 -6.91 2.49
C ASN A 204 -10.42 -8.37 2.20
N ARG A 205 -11.24 -9.33 2.64
CA ARG A 205 -11.09 -10.75 2.29
C ARG A 205 -11.26 -10.98 0.79
N MET A 206 -12.27 -10.38 0.17
CA MET A 206 -12.48 -10.49 -1.28
C MET A 206 -11.31 -9.91 -2.09
N LYS A 207 -10.75 -8.75 -1.70
CA LYS A 207 -9.54 -8.21 -2.33
C LYS A 207 -8.38 -9.20 -2.26
N SER A 208 -8.15 -9.81 -1.11
CA SER A 208 -7.09 -10.81 -0.94
C SER A 208 -7.33 -12.03 -1.82
N ILE A 209 -8.55 -12.56 -1.86
CA ILE A 209 -8.91 -13.70 -2.71
C ILE A 209 -8.68 -13.39 -4.19
N ILE A 210 -9.21 -12.25 -4.67
CA ILE A 210 -9.00 -11.80 -6.06
C ILE A 210 -7.51 -11.64 -6.37
N GLY A 211 -6.72 -11.08 -5.43
CA GLY A 211 -5.28 -10.93 -5.60
C GLY A 211 -4.56 -12.26 -5.73
N TRP A 212 -4.86 -13.22 -4.88
CA TRP A 212 -4.26 -14.55 -4.95
C TRP A 212 -4.70 -15.33 -6.20
N THR A 213 -5.97 -15.25 -6.59
CA THR A 213 -6.45 -15.91 -7.83
C THR A 213 -5.79 -15.33 -9.08
N THR A 214 -5.60 -14.00 -9.14
CA THR A 214 -4.89 -13.38 -10.27
C THR A 214 -3.40 -13.71 -10.28
N LEU A 215 -2.73 -13.86 -9.12
CA LEU A 215 -1.35 -14.34 -9.05
C LEU A 215 -1.22 -15.77 -9.60
N ILE A 216 -2.09 -16.68 -9.15
CA ILE A 216 -2.11 -18.09 -9.61
C ILE A 216 -2.35 -18.15 -11.12
N LEU A 217 -3.30 -17.36 -11.63
CA LEU A 217 -3.58 -17.28 -13.06
C LEU A 217 -2.38 -16.77 -13.86
N GLY A 218 -1.64 -15.78 -13.33
CA GLY A 218 -0.41 -15.29 -13.96
C GLY A 218 0.68 -16.35 -14.04
N VAL A 219 0.91 -17.11 -12.97
CA VAL A 219 1.84 -18.26 -12.97
C VAL A 219 1.37 -19.33 -13.96
N PHE A 220 0.07 -19.62 -14.01
CA PHE A 220 -0.50 -20.56 -14.98
C PHE A 220 -0.17 -20.16 -16.43
N PHE A 221 -0.35 -18.90 -16.82
CA PHE A 221 -0.03 -18.42 -18.16
C PHE A 221 1.46 -18.57 -18.50
N ILE A 222 2.36 -18.31 -17.54
CA ILE A 222 3.81 -18.48 -17.75
C ILE A 222 4.18 -19.95 -17.97
N CYS A 223 3.57 -20.86 -17.22
CA CYS A 223 3.89 -22.29 -17.27
C CYS A 223 3.14 -23.05 -18.38
N PHE A 224 1.94 -22.59 -18.76
CA PHE A 224 1.02 -23.32 -19.64
C PHE A 224 1.61 -23.59 -21.03
N TYR A 225 2.18 -22.57 -21.68
CA TYR A 225 2.72 -22.73 -23.02
C TYR A 225 3.97 -23.62 -23.09
N PRO A 226 4.97 -23.46 -22.19
CA PRO A 226 6.10 -24.39 -22.15
C PRO A 226 5.69 -25.83 -21.87
N THR A 227 4.69 -26.07 -21.02
CA THR A 227 4.19 -27.43 -20.74
C THR A 227 3.51 -28.03 -21.98
N LEU A 228 2.67 -27.27 -22.68
CA LEU A 228 2.08 -27.73 -23.95
C LEU A 228 3.16 -28.07 -24.99
N TYR A 229 4.19 -27.22 -25.08
CA TYR A 229 5.31 -27.47 -26.01
C TYR A 229 6.04 -28.77 -25.63
N TYR A 230 6.32 -29.01 -24.36
CA TYR A 230 6.98 -30.24 -23.88
C TYR A 230 6.14 -31.48 -24.14
N PHE A 231 4.85 -31.47 -23.80
CA PHE A 231 3.95 -32.60 -24.07
C PHE A 231 3.79 -32.89 -25.56
N LYS A 232 3.79 -31.86 -26.40
CA LYS A 232 3.67 -32.01 -27.84
C LYS A 232 4.89 -32.66 -28.47
N ILE A 233 6.09 -32.41 -27.98
CA ILE A 233 7.32 -33.09 -28.40
C ILE A 233 7.24 -34.59 -28.09
N GLN A 234 6.56 -34.99 -27.01
CA GLN A 234 6.41 -36.39 -26.62
C GLN A 234 5.30 -37.15 -27.38
N ILE A 235 4.25 -36.45 -27.85
CA ILE A 235 3.08 -37.09 -28.49
C ILE A 235 3.27 -37.28 -30.01
N SER A 236 4.39 -36.82 -30.57
CA SER A 236 4.89 -37.03 -31.95
C SER A 236 3.85 -37.28 -33.06
N GLU A 237 3.38 -36.19 -33.61
CA GLU A 237 3.07 -36.07 -35.04
C GLU A 237 3.82 -34.84 -35.60
N PRO A 238 4.21 -34.80 -36.89
CA PRO A 238 4.93 -33.65 -37.44
C PRO A 238 3.99 -32.45 -37.48
N VAL A 239 4.08 -31.65 -36.44
CA VAL A 239 3.27 -30.45 -36.30
C VAL A 239 3.98 -29.33 -37.03
N ASP A 240 3.21 -28.59 -37.83
CA ASP A 240 3.65 -27.37 -38.48
C ASP A 240 4.41 -26.46 -37.48
N PRO A 241 5.71 -26.21 -37.71
CA PRO A 241 6.54 -25.41 -36.83
C PRO A 241 6.00 -23.98 -36.62
N ASN A 242 5.11 -23.51 -37.49
CA ASN A 242 4.48 -22.21 -37.40
C ASN A 242 3.42 -22.11 -36.30
N ILE A 243 2.88 -23.22 -35.77
CA ILE A 243 1.90 -23.20 -34.68
C ILE A 243 2.56 -22.84 -33.31
N PHE A 244 3.87 -23.14 -33.16
CA PHE A 244 4.65 -22.81 -31.97
C PHE A 244 5.60 -21.63 -32.26
N SER A 245 5.03 -20.48 -32.61
CA SER A 245 5.84 -19.31 -32.88
C SER A 245 6.32 -18.66 -31.58
N PHE A 246 7.52 -18.09 -31.62
CA PHE A 246 8.08 -17.27 -30.55
C PHE A 246 7.13 -16.15 -30.10
N SER A 247 6.29 -15.66 -31.03
CA SER A 247 5.29 -14.62 -30.74
C SER A 247 4.20 -15.10 -29.79
N LEU A 248 3.75 -16.34 -29.87
CA LEU A 248 2.78 -16.92 -28.94
C LEU A 248 3.37 -17.11 -27.56
N LEU A 249 4.59 -17.65 -27.46
CA LEU A 249 5.30 -17.79 -26.19
C LEU A 249 5.47 -16.41 -25.50
N PHE A 250 5.87 -15.41 -26.26
CA PHE A 250 6.04 -14.05 -25.74
C PHE A 250 4.71 -13.45 -25.25
N THR A 251 3.61 -13.67 -25.96
CA THR A 251 2.27 -13.17 -25.56
C THR A 251 1.80 -13.81 -24.26
N PHE A 252 1.95 -15.13 -24.09
CA PHE A 252 1.59 -15.82 -22.84
C PHE A 252 2.44 -15.34 -21.67
N TRP A 253 3.74 -15.13 -21.86
CA TRP A 253 4.61 -14.59 -20.81
C TRP A 253 4.25 -13.16 -20.45
N LEU A 254 3.97 -12.30 -21.43
CA LEU A 254 3.55 -10.93 -21.18
C LEU A 254 2.24 -10.89 -20.39
N MET A 255 1.25 -11.69 -20.77
CA MET A 255 0.01 -11.83 -20.03
C MET A 255 0.28 -12.31 -18.60
N GLY A 256 1.08 -13.34 -18.41
CA GLY A 256 1.42 -13.87 -17.11
C GLY A 256 2.06 -12.80 -16.19
N ILE A 257 3.01 -12.02 -16.71
CA ILE A 257 3.65 -10.92 -15.98
C ILE A 257 2.62 -9.85 -15.58
N ILE A 258 1.71 -9.47 -16.48
CA ILE A 258 0.66 -8.49 -16.20
C ILE A 258 -0.27 -8.99 -15.09
N TYR A 259 -0.71 -10.27 -15.16
CA TYR A 259 -1.58 -10.84 -14.12
C TYR A 259 -0.86 -10.95 -12.76
N ILE A 260 0.42 -11.33 -12.73
CA ILE A 260 1.22 -11.34 -11.51
C ILE A 260 1.34 -9.92 -10.92
N TRP A 261 1.63 -8.93 -11.74
CA TRP A 261 1.71 -7.53 -11.30
C TRP A 261 0.37 -7.04 -10.75
N MET A 262 -0.75 -7.33 -11.43
CA MET A 262 -2.09 -6.99 -10.94
C MET A 262 -2.40 -7.70 -9.61
N GLY A 263 -2.15 -9.00 -9.52
CA GLY A 263 -2.38 -9.77 -8.31
C GLY A 263 -1.56 -9.25 -7.12
N TYR A 264 -0.30 -8.91 -7.33
CA TYR A 264 0.55 -8.29 -6.31
C TYR A 264 -0.03 -6.96 -5.80
N GLN A 265 -0.58 -6.11 -6.69
CA GLN A 265 -1.24 -4.86 -6.30
C GLN A 265 -2.45 -5.09 -5.38
N PHE A 266 -3.21 -6.17 -5.60
CA PHE A 266 -4.36 -6.52 -4.77
C PHE A 266 -3.97 -7.11 -3.41
N VAL A 267 -2.89 -7.90 -3.36
CA VAL A 267 -2.41 -8.56 -2.12
C VAL A 267 -1.63 -7.60 -1.24
N ARG A 268 -0.98 -6.59 -1.81
CA ARG A 268 -0.17 -5.62 -1.06
C ARG A 268 -1.02 -4.90 -0.02
N LYS A 269 -0.61 -4.99 1.25
CA LYS A 269 -1.24 -4.29 2.36
C LYS A 269 -0.91 -2.79 2.27
N ASN A 270 -1.90 -1.94 2.47
CA ASN A 270 -1.73 -0.48 2.46
C ASN A 270 -1.13 0.06 3.76
N ILE A 271 -1.17 -0.73 4.84
CA ILE A 271 -0.74 -0.34 6.19
C ILE A 271 0.29 -1.36 6.66
N PRO A 272 1.38 -0.95 7.32
CA PRO A 272 2.40 -1.85 7.86
C PRO A 272 1.82 -2.89 8.84
N LYS A 273 2.54 -3.98 9.02
CA LYS A 273 2.22 -4.97 10.05
C LYS A 273 2.33 -4.32 11.44
N GLY A 274 1.40 -4.67 12.33
CA GLY A 274 1.36 -4.14 13.69
C GLY A 274 0.35 -3.00 13.91
N PHE A 275 -0.07 -2.29 12.85
CA PHE A 275 -1.08 -1.22 12.98
C PHE A 275 -2.52 -1.76 12.97
N ASN A 276 -2.77 -2.91 13.61
CA ASN A 276 -4.09 -3.56 13.61
C ASN A 276 -5.17 -2.69 14.27
N ILE A 277 -4.79 -1.93 15.31
CA ILE A 277 -5.70 -1.04 16.06
C ILE A 277 -6.36 0.03 15.17
N PHE A 278 -5.70 0.39 14.05
CA PHE A 278 -6.28 1.30 13.05
C PHE A 278 -7.52 0.69 12.37
N ASN A 279 -7.57 -0.63 12.22
CA ASN A 279 -8.67 -1.36 11.58
C ASN A 279 -9.75 -1.85 12.54
N GLU A 280 -9.51 -1.75 13.85
CA GLU A 280 -10.51 -2.08 14.86
C GLU A 280 -11.67 -1.10 14.78
N GLU A 281 -12.88 -1.57 15.10
CA GLU A 281 -14.07 -0.72 15.11
C GLU A 281 -13.92 0.40 16.15
N MET A 282 -14.36 1.58 15.74
CA MET A 282 -14.38 2.78 16.57
C MET A 282 -15.72 2.89 17.29
#